data_c0434f67faa6cc7f1eeac1c90b9f35c1
#
_entry.id   c0434f67faa6cc7f1eeac1c90b9f35c1
#
_cell.length_a   1.000
_cell.length_b   1.000
_cell.length_c   1.000
_cell.angle_alpha   90.00
_cell.angle_beta   90.00
_cell.angle_gamma   90.00
#
_symmetry.space_group_name_H-M   'P 1'
#
loop_
_entity.id
_entity.type
_entity.pdbx_description
1 polymer ?
#
loop_
_entity_poly.entity_id
_entity_poly.type
_entity_poly.pdbx_seq_one_letter_code
_entity_poly.pdbx_strand_id
1 'polypeptide(L)'
;MNHLATPLFSIAFVLLLLIAVLLPLPISAQTARDTRPTGDSGLPLPRFVSIKSDAANVRRGPGHDYPLLWQYQRQGLPVEIIAEYGAWRQIRDHQGAEGWMKAPLLRGLRTLIVRQSAHAVTLRATPAATGGVIALVQPGVIGTLEDCEGAWCEIEVDNYDGWLQRDQIWGVYGFEFRD
;
A
#
# COMPACT_ATOMS: atom_id res chain seq x y z
N MET A 1 50.09 69.22 -15.77
CA MET A 1 49.05 68.58 -16.58
C MET A 1 49.14 67.07 -16.25
N ASN A 2 48.38 66.61 -15.26
CA ASN A 2 48.43 65.25 -14.78
C ASN A 2 47.13 64.54 -15.20
N HIS A 3 47.22 63.56 -16.11
CA HIS A 3 46.13 62.70 -16.50
C HIS A 3 45.98 61.54 -15.47
N LEU A 4 44.92 61.54 -14.71
CA LEU A 4 44.51 60.44 -13.88
C LEU A 4 43.79 59.40 -14.75
N ALA A 5 44.40 58.23 -14.92
CA ALA A 5 43.81 57.08 -15.56
C ALA A 5 43.09 56.22 -14.47
N THR A 6 41.78 56.16 -14.50
CA THR A 6 40.98 55.27 -13.66
C THR A 6 40.98 53.87 -14.22
N PRO A 7 41.17 52.80 -13.38
CA PRO A 7 41.16 51.43 -13.90
C PRO A 7 39.71 50.92 -14.00
N LEU A 8 39.28 50.69 -15.26
CA LEU A 8 37.99 50.06 -15.61
C LEU A 8 37.93 48.55 -15.38
N PHE A 9 38.93 47.99 -14.71
CA PHE A 9 39.05 46.51 -14.56
C PHE A 9 38.36 45.91 -13.31
N SER A 10 37.84 46.73 -12.43
CA SER A 10 37.34 46.23 -11.13
C SER A 10 35.84 45.86 -11.11
N ILE A 11 35.05 46.32 -12.08
CA ILE A 11 33.59 46.08 -12.07
C ILE A 11 33.19 44.78 -12.72
N ALA A 12 33.96 44.27 -13.68
CA ALA A 12 33.68 43.00 -14.39
C ALA A 12 33.91 41.77 -13.50
N PHE A 13 34.84 41.86 -12.53
CA PHE A 13 35.15 40.73 -11.64
C PHE A 13 34.16 40.52 -10.48
N VAL A 14 33.50 41.58 -10.03
CA VAL A 14 32.48 41.52 -8.98
C VAL A 14 31.16 40.99 -9.52
N LEU A 15 30.83 41.23 -10.79
CA LEU A 15 29.60 40.71 -11.41
C LEU A 15 29.67 39.21 -11.70
N LEU A 16 30.84 38.61 -11.90
CA LEU A 16 31.02 37.16 -12.16
C LEU A 16 30.87 36.32 -10.88
N LEU A 17 31.12 36.91 -9.69
CA LEU A 17 31.01 36.22 -8.40
C LEU A 17 29.56 36.16 -7.87
N LEU A 18 28.67 36.98 -8.37
CA LEU A 18 27.26 37.03 -7.93
C LEU A 18 26.34 36.06 -8.70
N ILE A 19 26.78 35.54 -9.83
CA ILE A 19 26.01 34.57 -10.65
C ILE A 19 26.18 33.12 -10.17
N ALA A 20 27.20 32.82 -9.36
CA ALA A 20 27.50 31.46 -8.89
C ALA A 20 26.60 30.93 -7.75
N VAL A 21 25.69 31.77 -7.20
CA VAL A 21 24.91 31.41 -5.99
C VAL A 21 23.49 30.91 -6.30
N LEU A 22 23.09 30.84 -7.56
CA LEU A 22 21.72 30.43 -7.98
C LEU A 22 21.66 29.06 -8.67
N LEU A 23 22.62 28.16 -8.41
CA LEU A 23 22.44 26.77 -8.81
C LEU A 23 21.44 26.10 -7.86
N PRO A 24 20.32 25.57 -8.37
CA PRO A 24 19.40 24.79 -7.54
C PRO A 24 20.15 23.58 -7.00
N LEU A 25 20.23 23.47 -5.68
CA LEU A 25 20.71 22.24 -5.04
C LEU A 25 19.83 21.09 -5.51
N PRO A 26 20.41 19.94 -5.90
CA PRO A 26 19.62 18.76 -6.23
C PRO A 26 18.81 18.39 -4.98
N ILE A 27 17.49 18.50 -5.06
CA ILE A 27 16.59 17.94 -4.07
C ILE A 27 16.72 16.43 -4.23
N SER A 28 17.56 15.80 -3.39
CA SER A 28 17.61 14.35 -3.29
C SER A 28 16.25 13.89 -2.74
N ALA A 29 15.42 13.35 -3.60
CA ALA A 29 14.21 12.66 -3.17
C ALA A 29 14.65 11.46 -2.30
N GLN A 30 14.64 11.64 -0.99
CA GLN A 30 14.82 10.55 -0.04
C GLN A 30 13.57 9.68 -0.13
N THR A 31 13.71 8.54 -0.82
CA THR A 31 12.73 7.45 -0.71
C THR A 31 12.65 7.08 0.78
N ALA A 32 11.50 7.33 1.38
CA ALA A 32 11.25 6.94 2.77
C ALA A 32 11.49 5.44 2.88
N ARG A 33 12.52 5.04 3.63
CA ARG A 33 12.79 3.62 3.90
C ARG A 33 11.67 3.10 4.78
N ASP A 34 11.07 1.99 4.36
CA ASP A 34 10.16 1.24 5.19
C ASP A 34 10.93 0.77 6.45
N THR A 35 10.56 1.32 7.60
CA THR A 35 11.22 1.05 8.90
C THR A 35 10.52 -0.07 9.67
N ARG A 36 9.50 -0.73 9.09
CA ARG A 36 8.84 -1.86 9.73
C ARG A 36 9.82 -3.03 9.93
N PRO A 37 9.65 -3.84 11.00
CA PRO A 37 10.45 -5.04 11.18
C PRO A 37 10.25 -5.99 10.00
N THR A 38 11.27 -6.75 9.64
CA THR A 38 11.20 -7.76 8.58
C THR A 38 11.04 -9.16 9.18
N GLY A 39 10.25 -10.00 8.52
CA GLY A 39 10.12 -11.41 8.87
C GLY A 39 11.22 -12.27 8.26
N ASP A 40 11.14 -13.60 8.46
CA ASP A 40 12.07 -14.61 7.90
C ASP A 40 12.19 -14.54 6.37
N SER A 41 11.16 -14.05 5.68
CA SER A 41 11.19 -13.84 4.22
C SER A 41 11.97 -12.60 3.78
N GLY A 42 12.44 -11.76 4.71
CA GLY A 42 13.04 -10.46 4.42
C GLY A 42 12.01 -9.37 4.05
N LEU A 43 10.71 -9.69 4.06
CA LEU A 43 9.64 -8.72 3.77
C LEU A 43 9.13 -8.04 5.04
N PRO A 44 8.64 -6.79 4.94
CA PRO A 44 8.10 -6.05 6.07
C PRO A 44 6.91 -6.75 6.75
N LEU A 45 6.80 -6.58 8.06
CA LEU A 45 5.67 -7.01 8.88
C LEU A 45 5.06 -5.81 9.64
N PRO A 46 3.73 -5.76 9.78
CA PRO A 46 2.75 -6.58 9.09
C PRO A 46 2.64 -6.24 7.60
N ARG A 47 2.05 -7.15 6.80
CA ARG A 47 1.74 -6.88 5.39
C ARG A 47 0.52 -7.64 4.90
N PHE A 48 -0.22 -7.05 3.97
CA PHE A 48 -1.34 -7.70 3.32
C PHE A 48 -0.89 -8.57 2.14
N VAL A 49 -1.54 -9.71 2.01
CA VAL A 49 -1.43 -10.68 0.91
C VAL A 49 -2.80 -11.28 0.64
N SER A 50 -2.94 -12.11 -0.39
CA SER A 50 -4.18 -12.84 -0.62
C SER A 50 -3.99 -14.36 -0.56
N ILE A 51 -5.07 -15.07 -0.22
CA ILE A 51 -5.13 -16.53 -0.27
C ILE A 51 -5.12 -16.97 -1.73
N LYS A 52 -4.16 -17.84 -2.08
CA LYS A 52 -4.00 -18.37 -3.45
C LYS A 52 -4.88 -19.57 -3.73
N SER A 53 -5.15 -20.39 -2.71
CA SER A 53 -5.85 -21.66 -2.83
C SER A 53 -7.34 -21.53 -2.51
N ASP A 54 -8.16 -22.33 -3.15
CA ASP A 54 -9.57 -22.53 -2.80
C ASP A 54 -9.78 -23.43 -1.58
N ALA A 55 -8.69 -24.06 -1.06
CA ALA A 55 -8.68 -24.86 0.16
C ALA A 55 -7.42 -24.54 0.97
N ALA A 56 -7.50 -23.57 1.88
CA ALA A 56 -6.36 -23.10 2.68
C ALA A 56 -6.55 -23.39 4.17
N ASN A 57 -5.79 -24.34 4.69
CA ASN A 57 -5.83 -24.76 6.09
C ASN A 57 -5.13 -23.74 7.00
N VAL A 58 -5.77 -23.40 8.10
CA VAL A 58 -5.22 -22.59 9.19
C VAL A 58 -5.09 -23.43 10.45
N ARG A 59 -3.92 -23.37 11.08
CA ARG A 59 -3.57 -24.16 12.25
C ARG A 59 -3.28 -23.28 13.46
N ARG A 60 -3.28 -23.90 14.63
CA ARG A 60 -2.98 -23.22 15.90
C ARG A 60 -1.53 -22.74 16.00
N GLY A 61 -0.60 -23.39 15.31
CA GLY A 61 0.84 -23.11 15.36
C GLY A 61 1.54 -23.42 14.05
N PRO A 62 2.84 -23.03 13.95
CA PRO A 62 3.64 -23.12 12.73
C PRO A 62 4.19 -24.55 12.52
N GLY A 63 3.32 -25.51 12.25
CA GLY A 63 3.71 -26.91 12.01
C GLY A 63 2.52 -27.78 11.63
N HIS A 64 2.80 -28.94 11.00
CA HIS A 64 1.77 -29.90 10.60
C HIS A 64 1.14 -30.59 11.80
N ASP A 65 1.86 -30.72 12.89
CA ASP A 65 1.43 -31.38 14.12
C ASP A 65 0.48 -30.54 14.96
N TYR A 66 0.40 -29.24 14.65
CA TYR A 66 -0.58 -28.37 15.32
C TYR A 66 -2.00 -28.63 14.81
N PRO A 67 -3.00 -28.57 15.70
CA PRO A 67 -4.40 -28.75 15.35
C PRO A 67 -4.85 -27.80 14.24
N LEU A 68 -5.66 -28.33 13.33
CA LEU A 68 -6.42 -27.53 12.38
C LEU A 68 -7.46 -26.70 13.14
N LEU A 69 -7.54 -25.40 12.88
CA LEU A 69 -8.53 -24.50 13.44
C LEU A 69 -9.73 -24.35 12.49
N TRP A 70 -9.44 -23.97 11.21
CA TRP A 70 -10.44 -23.87 10.14
C TRP A 70 -9.76 -24.00 8.76
N GLN A 71 -10.57 -23.97 7.72
CA GLN A 71 -10.14 -23.96 6.34
C GLN A 71 -10.87 -22.84 5.59
N TYR A 72 -10.13 -21.98 4.90
CA TYR A 72 -10.73 -21.06 3.92
C TYR A 72 -11.03 -21.81 2.63
N GLN A 73 -12.22 -21.54 2.06
CA GLN A 73 -12.69 -22.11 0.79
C GLN A 73 -12.87 -21.04 -0.29
N ARG A 74 -12.24 -19.88 -0.10
CA ARG A 74 -12.36 -18.74 -1.00
C ARG A 74 -10.99 -18.22 -1.38
N GLN A 75 -10.65 -18.36 -2.67
CA GLN A 75 -9.47 -17.76 -3.26
C GLN A 75 -9.59 -16.24 -3.30
N GLY A 76 -8.45 -15.54 -3.22
CA GLY A 76 -8.41 -14.07 -3.29
C GLY A 76 -8.75 -13.38 -1.97
N LEU A 77 -9.19 -14.08 -0.93
CA LEU A 77 -9.47 -13.46 0.37
C LEU A 77 -8.21 -12.72 0.88
N PRO A 78 -8.28 -11.44 1.21
CA PRO A 78 -7.17 -10.72 1.82
C PRO A 78 -6.90 -11.24 3.22
N VAL A 79 -5.63 -11.36 3.59
CA VAL A 79 -5.17 -11.66 4.93
C VAL A 79 -3.93 -10.82 5.26
N GLU A 80 -3.77 -10.46 6.51
CA GLU A 80 -2.60 -9.76 7.01
C GLU A 80 -1.60 -10.75 7.58
N ILE A 81 -0.36 -10.80 7.07
CA ILE A 81 0.73 -11.55 7.71
C ILE A 81 1.28 -10.70 8.84
N ILE A 82 1.17 -11.20 10.07
CA ILE A 82 1.63 -10.51 11.29
C ILE A 82 2.90 -11.09 11.88
N ALA A 83 3.23 -12.37 11.57
CA ALA A 83 4.47 -13.01 11.95
C ALA A 83 4.86 -14.11 10.94
N GLU A 84 6.13 -14.50 10.98
CA GLU A 84 6.69 -15.57 10.16
C GLU A 84 7.51 -16.54 11.00
N TYR A 85 7.47 -17.81 10.63
CA TYR A 85 8.33 -18.85 11.18
C TYR A 85 8.62 -19.90 10.09
N GLY A 86 9.81 -19.89 9.53
CA GLY A 86 10.21 -20.74 8.41
C GLY A 86 9.22 -20.67 7.25
N ALA A 87 8.59 -21.80 6.91
CA ALA A 87 7.59 -21.88 5.84
C ALA A 87 6.17 -21.48 6.26
N TRP A 88 5.97 -21.00 7.48
CA TRP A 88 4.67 -20.64 8.04
C TRP A 88 4.51 -19.13 8.20
N ARG A 89 3.27 -18.69 8.03
CA ARG A 89 2.86 -17.30 8.18
C ARG A 89 1.72 -17.24 9.20
N GLN A 90 1.89 -16.46 10.26
CA GLN A 90 0.75 -16.12 11.12
C GLN A 90 -0.07 -15.08 10.39
N ILE A 91 -1.32 -15.42 10.14
CA ILE A 91 -2.25 -14.54 9.45
C ILE A 91 -3.31 -14.03 10.42
N ARG A 92 -3.84 -12.84 10.10
CA ARG A 92 -5.06 -12.27 10.66
C ARG A 92 -6.02 -11.98 9.52
N ASP A 93 -7.29 -12.32 9.67
CA ASP A 93 -8.32 -11.99 8.68
C ASP A 93 -9.09 -10.71 9.03
N HIS A 94 -10.04 -10.33 8.16
CA HIS A 94 -10.87 -9.14 8.30
C HIS A 94 -11.84 -9.18 9.50
N GLN A 95 -12.03 -10.34 10.12
CA GLN A 95 -12.82 -10.52 11.33
C GLN A 95 -11.95 -10.55 12.59
N GLY A 96 -10.62 -10.48 12.43
CA GLY A 96 -9.65 -10.54 13.52
C GLY A 96 -9.26 -11.95 13.93
N ALA A 97 -9.70 -13.00 13.21
CA ALA A 97 -9.28 -14.38 13.50
C ALA A 97 -7.81 -14.59 13.11
N GLU A 98 -7.03 -15.23 13.99
CA GLU A 98 -5.59 -15.45 13.81
C GLU A 98 -5.25 -16.95 13.81
N GLY A 99 -4.25 -17.30 13.00
CA GLY A 99 -3.69 -18.64 12.96
C GLY A 99 -2.56 -18.77 11.95
N TRP A 100 -2.03 -19.96 11.81
CA TRP A 100 -0.86 -20.22 10.99
C TRP A 100 -1.21 -20.95 9.69
N MET A 101 -0.73 -20.40 8.59
CA MET A 101 -0.92 -20.91 7.23
C MET A 101 0.43 -21.13 6.56
N LYS A 102 0.53 -22.13 5.68
CA LYS A 102 1.73 -22.32 4.85
C LYS A 102 1.89 -21.21 3.82
N ALA A 103 3.11 -20.70 3.67
CA ALA A 103 3.45 -19.65 2.72
C ALA A 103 3.00 -19.95 1.26
N PRO A 104 3.14 -21.16 0.71
CA PRO A 104 2.69 -21.45 -0.65
C PRO A 104 1.18 -21.32 -0.90
N LEU A 105 0.35 -21.27 0.15
CA LEU A 105 -1.09 -21.02 0.05
C LEU A 105 -1.43 -19.53 -0.09
N LEU A 106 -0.42 -18.67 -0.01
CA LEU A 106 -0.52 -17.21 -0.11
C LEU A 106 0.14 -16.71 -1.39
N ARG A 107 -0.27 -15.54 -1.85
CA ARG A 107 0.35 -14.81 -2.97
C ARG A 107 0.40 -13.31 -2.68
N GLY A 108 1.39 -12.62 -3.28
CA GLY A 108 1.60 -11.20 -3.09
C GLY A 108 0.57 -10.28 -3.79
N LEU A 109 -0.42 -10.84 -4.48
CA LEU A 109 -1.50 -10.05 -5.08
C LEU A 109 -2.24 -9.31 -3.99
N ARG A 110 -2.37 -8.00 -4.12
CA ARG A 110 -3.09 -7.15 -3.19
C ARG A 110 -4.56 -7.21 -3.52
N THR A 111 -5.31 -7.74 -2.60
CA THR A 111 -6.78 -7.73 -2.63
C THR A 111 -7.31 -7.03 -1.39
N LEU A 112 -8.55 -6.63 -1.48
CA LEU A 112 -9.31 -6.04 -0.39
C LEU A 112 -10.67 -6.74 -0.26
N ILE A 113 -11.33 -6.52 0.86
CA ILE A 113 -12.72 -6.93 1.05
C ILE A 113 -13.55 -5.73 1.51
N VAL A 114 -14.72 -5.56 0.92
CA VAL A 114 -15.68 -4.55 1.38
C VAL A 114 -16.14 -4.90 2.78
N ARG A 115 -15.99 -3.97 3.73
CA ARG A 115 -16.31 -4.19 5.14
C ARG A 115 -17.77 -4.55 5.31
N GLN A 116 -18.04 -5.35 6.34
CA GLN A 116 -19.40 -5.68 6.73
C GLN A 116 -20.12 -4.41 7.18
N SER A 117 -21.16 -4.06 6.45
CA SER A 117 -22.04 -2.91 6.73
C SER A 117 -23.48 -3.30 6.43
N ALA A 118 -24.44 -2.49 6.87
CA ALA A 118 -25.85 -2.74 6.61
C ALA A 118 -26.25 -2.52 5.15
N HIS A 119 -25.42 -1.81 4.37
CA HIS A 119 -25.76 -1.38 3.01
C HIS A 119 -24.57 -1.59 2.06
N ALA A 120 -24.89 -1.73 0.78
CA ALA A 120 -23.89 -1.71 -0.30
C ALA A 120 -23.17 -0.35 -0.34
N VAL A 121 -21.90 -0.38 -0.74
CA VAL A 121 -21.08 0.81 -0.95
C VAL A 121 -21.07 1.21 -2.42
N THR A 122 -20.90 2.49 -2.70
CA THR A 122 -20.96 3.02 -4.07
C THR A 122 -19.57 3.05 -4.68
N LEU A 123 -19.35 2.26 -5.74
CA LEU A 123 -18.17 2.35 -6.60
C LEU A 123 -18.31 3.57 -7.51
N ARG A 124 -17.30 4.44 -7.52
CA ARG A 124 -17.33 5.72 -8.21
C ARG A 124 -16.30 5.81 -9.33
N ALA A 125 -16.61 6.61 -10.35
CA ALA A 125 -15.73 6.84 -11.49
C ALA A 125 -14.50 7.71 -11.16
N THR A 126 -14.55 8.49 -10.07
CA THR A 126 -13.45 9.36 -9.64
C THR A 126 -13.33 9.33 -8.11
N PRO A 127 -12.16 9.65 -7.53
CA PRO A 127 -11.92 9.66 -6.09
C PRO A 127 -12.60 10.86 -5.39
N ALA A 128 -13.90 10.98 -5.54
CA ALA A 128 -14.71 12.08 -4.99
C ALA A 128 -16.12 11.62 -4.63
N ALA A 129 -16.70 12.18 -3.57
CA ALA A 129 -18.08 11.88 -3.16
C ALA A 129 -19.12 12.23 -4.24
N THR A 130 -18.79 13.18 -5.11
CA THR A 130 -19.60 13.62 -6.26
C THR A 130 -19.30 12.85 -7.56
N GLY A 131 -18.31 11.95 -7.55
CA GLY A 131 -17.95 11.11 -8.70
C GLY A 131 -19.14 10.30 -9.20
N GLY A 132 -19.22 10.09 -10.50
CA GLY A 132 -20.29 9.29 -11.13
C GLY A 132 -20.38 7.90 -10.50
N VAL A 133 -21.59 7.38 -10.35
CA VAL A 133 -21.83 6.02 -9.82
C VAL A 133 -21.59 5.00 -10.93
N ILE A 134 -20.71 4.04 -10.71
CA ILE A 134 -20.46 2.89 -11.60
C ILE A 134 -21.32 1.71 -11.18
N ALA A 135 -21.24 1.32 -9.90
CA ALA A 135 -21.92 0.15 -9.36
C ALA A 135 -22.19 0.31 -7.85
N LEU A 136 -23.04 -0.57 -7.33
CA LEU A 136 -23.21 -0.80 -5.90
C LEU A 136 -22.52 -2.12 -5.52
N VAL A 137 -21.53 -2.06 -4.65
CA VAL A 137 -20.73 -3.22 -4.22
C VAL A 137 -21.22 -3.69 -2.86
N GLN A 138 -21.57 -4.96 -2.77
CA GLN A 138 -22.10 -5.55 -1.55
C GLN A 138 -21.00 -5.78 -0.51
N PRO A 139 -21.32 -5.74 0.81
CA PRO A 139 -20.41 -6.16 1.86
C PRO A 139 -19.89 -7.59 1.63
N GLY A 140 -18.60 -7.80 1.91
CA GLY A 140 -17.94 -9.09 1.71
C GLY A 140 -17.50 -9.38 0.29
N VAL A 141 -17.74 -8.49 -0.67
CA VAL A 141 -17.16 -8.58 -2.01
C VAL A 141 -15.65 -8.35 -1.93
N ILE A 142 -14.89 -9.17 -2.67
CA ILE A 142 -13.43 -9.06 -2.80
C ILE A 142 -13.13 -8.36 -4.11
N GLY A 143 -12.21 -7.37 -4.05
CA GLY A 143 -11.66 -6.68 -5.22
C GLY A 143 -10.14 -6.76 -5.24
N THR A 144 -9.56 -6.49 -6.39
CA THR A 144 -8.13 -6.22 -6.54
C THR A 144 -7.86 -4.76 -6.21
N LEU A 145 -6.81 -4.50 -5.44
CA LEU A 145 -6.34 -3.15 -5.14
C LEU A 145 -5.37 -2.71 -6.22
N GLU A 146 -5.66 -1.62 -6.90
CA GLU A 146 -4.79 -1.05 -7.93
C GLU A 146 -3.92 0.08 -7.34
N ASP A 147 -4.53 1.14 -6.81
CA ASP A 147 -3.83 2.27 -6.21
C ASP A 147 -4.70 2.92 -5.12
N CYS A 148 -4.13 3.86 -4.36
CA CYS A 148 -4.90 4.67 -3.42
C CYS A 148 -4.38 6.11 -3.40
N GLU A 149 -5.32 7.05 -3.38
CA GLU A 149 -5.10 8.49 -3.32
C GLU A 149 -5.93 9.10 -2.18
N GLY A 150 -5.26 9.68 -1.20
CA GLY A 150 -5.91 10.26 -0.02
C GLY A 150 -6.85 9.28 0.68
N ALA A 151 -8.14 9.60 0.72
CA ALA A 151 -9.19 8.79 1.35
C ALA A 151 -9.81 7.73 0.42
N TRP A 152 -9.37 7.61 -0.82
CA TRP A 152 -9.94 6.77 -1.85
C TRP A 152 -8.96 5.71 -2.32
N CYS A 153 -9.47 4.53 -2.72
CA CYS A 153 -8.68 3.49 -3.36
C CYS A 153 -9.34 3.07 -4.67
N GLU A 154 -8.53 2.97 -5.72
CA GLU A 154 -8.92 2.41 -7.01
C GLU A 154 -8.89 0.90 -6.91
N ILE A 155 -9.96 0.27 -7.33
CA ILE A 155 -10.16 -1.17 -7.22
C ILE A 155 -10.78 -1.71 -8.50
N GLU A 156 -10.47 -2.98 -8.79
CA GLU A 156 -11.18 -3.79 -9.77
C GLU A 156 -12.09 -4.78 -9.05
N VAL A 157 -13.38 -4.79 -9.42
CA VAL A 157 -14.39 -5.74 -8.93
C VAL A 157 -15.25 -6.21 -10.09
N ASP A 158 -15.28 -7.51 -10.38
CA ASP A 158 -16.13 -8.12 -11.42
C ASP A 158 -16.02 -7.41 -12.79
N ASN A 159 -14.82 -7.01 -13.21
CA ASN A 159 -14.50 -6.23 -14.42
C ASN A 159 -15.00 -4.78 -14.41
N TYR A 160 -15.31 -4.23 -13.25
CA TYR A 160 -15.56 -2.80 -13.05
C TYR A 160 -14.39 -2.18 -12.32
N ASP A 161 -13.77 -1.17 -12.92
CA ASP A 161 -12.76 -0.33 -12.29
C ASP A 161 -13.43 0.89 -11.68
N GLY A 162 -12.97 1.28 -10.49
CA GLY A 162 -13.49 2.47 -9.83
C GLY A 162 -12.96 2.67 -8.42
N TRP A 163 -13.52 3.66 -7.75
CA TRP A 163 -13.02 4.18 -6.49
C TRP A 163 -13.98 3.89 -5.33
N LEU A 164 -13.45 3.33 -4.24
CA LEU A 164 -14.12 3.21 -2.95
C LEU A 164 -13.41 4.04 -1.89
N GLN A 165 -14.14 4.47 -0.87
CA GLN A 165 -13.52 5.09 0.30
C GLN A 165 -12.76 4.03 1.10
N ARG A 166 -11.58 4.41 1.58
CA ARG A 166 -10.67 3.52 2.31
C ARG A 166 -11.27 2.95 3.59
N ASP A 167 -12.12 3.70 4.27
CA ASP A 167 -12.84 3.24 5.48
C ASP A 167 -13.90 2.17 5.20
N GLN A 168 -14.35 2.04 3.95
CA GLN A 168 -15.32 1.03 3.50
C GLN A 168 -14.66 -0.32 3.19
N ILE A 169 -13.34 -0.39 3.14
CA ILE A 169 -12.59 -1.59 2.75
C ILE A 169 -11.62 -2.04 3.85
N TRP A 170 -11.22 -3.31 3.78
CA TRP A 170 -10.15 -3.89 4.59
C TRP A 170 -9.13 -4.58 3.67
N GLY A 171 -7.85 -4.50 3.98
CA GLY A 171 -6.75 -5.02 3.15
C GLY A 171 -5.75 -3.94 2.75
N VAL A 172 -5.87 -2.72 3.32
CA VAL A 172 -5.04 -1.55 3.04
C VAL A 172 -4.62 -0.86 4.32
N TYR A 173 -3.39 -0.34 4.37
CA TYR A 173 -2.89 0.48 5.48
C TYR A 173 -3.00 1.97 5.14
N GLY A 174 -3.18 2.78 6.19
CA GLY A 174 -3.23 4.23 6.03
C GLY A 174 -1.92 4.88 5.55
N PHE A 175 -0.79 4.22 5.78
CA PHE A 175 0.54 4.73 5.42
C PHE A 175 1.01 4.31 4.01
N GLU A 176 0.26 3.47 3.30
CA GLU A 176 0.65 2.98 1.96
C GLU A 176 0.41 4.01 0.86
N PHE A 177 -0.20 5.15 1.20
CA PHE A 177 -0.73 6.09 0.22
C PHE A 177 0.04 7.39 0.19
N ARG A 178 0.15 7.93 -1.02
CA ARG A 178 0.68 9.27 -1.25
C ARG A 178 -0.43 10.30 -0.96
N ASP A 179 -0.07 11.31 -0.19
CA ASP A 179 -0.86 12.51 -0.03
C ASP A 179 -0.86 13.33 -1.34
#